data_2a86d5359571c0fd0561dd26433d58cb
#
_entry.id   2a86d5359571c0fd0561dd26433d58cb
#
_cell.length_a   1.000
_cell.length_b   1.000
_cell.length_c   1.000
_cell.angle_alpha   90.00
_cell.angle_beta   90.00
_cell.angle_gamma   90.00
#
_symmetry.space_group_name_H-M   'P 1'
#
loop_
_entity.id
_entity.type
_entity.pdbx_description
1 polymer ?
#
loop_
_entity_poly.entity_id
_entity_poly.type
_entity_poly.pdbx_seq_one_letter_code
_entity_poly.pdbx_strand_id
1 'polypeptide(L)'
;MIHCSSMPSIVVPLADLKAQYYSIKQEVDRAIAGILESSQFVLGQEVAAFEEEFAAYCGGGQAIGVNSGTSALHLALLAAGIGPGDEVITTPFTFVATVAAIYYAGAAPVYVDIDPVSCNLDPARLEAAITPKTRAIIPVHLYGQPADMDPILEIARRRGLKVIEDAAQAHGAEYKGHRAGSLAELACFSFYPGKNLGAYGEAGAVVTSNPEYAGAIRKLRDWGQSRRYYHDLRGFNYRMEGMQGAILRVKLRHLERWTEARRANAAVYAELLANSGVVTPRQMTYARHVYTVYAIRTPNRDAMVQGLNAAGVQTAIHYPMPLHLQQAYRDPRFNAGDFPIAERVAREVLSLPLFPEMQRSQIEIVCDAVRAQSAPYATRNVQ
;
A
#
# COMPACT_ATOMS: atom_id res chain seq x y z
N MET A 1 41.47 -13.35 -15.11
CA MET A 1 40.96 -11.96 -15.13
C MET A 1 39.45 -12.04 -15.24
N ILE A 2 38.77 -11.80 -14.13
CA ILE A 2 37.30 -11.76 -14.11
C ILE A 2 36.91 -10.39 -14.68
N HIS A 3 36.32 -10.38 -15.87
CA HIS A 3 35.73 -9.17 -16.44
C HIS A 3 34.61 -8.70 -15.50
N CYS A 4 34.90 -7.69 -14.70
CA CYS A 4 33.89 -6.93 -13.99
C CYS A 4 33.17 -6.11 -15.07
N SER A 5 32.08 -6.65 -15.63
CA SER A 5 31.19 -5.86 -16.48
C SER A 5 30.61 -4.76 -15.59
N SER A 6 30.98 -3.50 -15.84
CA SER A 6 30.40 -2.34 -15.18
C SER A 6 28.88 -2.41 -15.36
N MET A 7 28.13 -2.43 -14.24
CA MET A 7 26.67 -2.29 -14.32
C MET A 7 26.36 -0.98 -15.07
N PRO A 8 25.38 -0.99 -15.98
CA PRO A 8 24.97 0.25 -16.66
C PRO A 8 24.60 1.30 -15.62
N SER A 9 25.01 2.55 -15.84
CA SER A 9 24.61 3.65 -14.97
C SER A 9 23.10 3.78 -14.98
N ILE A 10 22.46 3.90 -13.82
CA ILE A 10 20.99 4.11 -13.71
C ILE A 10 20.66 5.45 -14.37
N VAL A 11 19.87 5.40 -15.43
CA VAL A 11 19.37 6.58 -16.16
C VAL A 11 18.04 7.02 -15.59
N VAL A 12 17.14 6.06 -15.26
CA VAL A 12 15.84 6.33 -14.65
C VAL A 12 15.65 5.47 -13.40
N PRO A 13 15.70 6.05 -12.18
CA PRO A 13 15.49 5.33 -10.94
C PRO A 13 13.99 4.98 -10.78
N LEU A 14 13.69 3.93 -10.01
CA LEU A 14 12.31 3.53 -9.69
C LEU A 14 11.56 4.63 -8.92
N ALA A 15 12.26 5.34 -8.03
CA ALA A 15 11.79 6.50 -7.27
C ALA A 15 12.98 7.40 -6.96
N ASP A 16 12.75 8.71 -6.80
CA ASP A 16 13.77 9.68 -6.43
C ASP A 16 13.37 10.45 -5.17
N LEU A 17 13.60 9.82 -4.01
CA LEU A 17 13.33 10.44 -2.71
C LEU A 17 14.27 11.63 -2.42
N LYS A 18 15.42 11.68 -3.09
CA LYS A 18 16.38 12.78 -2.94
C LYS A 18 15.85 14.04 -3.63
N ALA A 19 15.32 13.91 -4.85
CA ALA A 19 14.67 15.01 -5.55
C ALA A 19 13.48 15.55 -4.73
N GLN A 20 12.65 14.65 -4.18
CA GLN A 20 11.54 15.04 -3.30
C GLN A 20 12.05 15.83 -2.07
N TYR A 21 13.08 15.33 -1.36
CA TYR A 21 13.65 16.01 -0.21
C TYR A 21 14.14 17.41 -0.57
N TYR A 22 14.90 17.56 -1.65
CA TYR A 22 15.42 18.86 -2.05
C TYR A 22 14.31 19.86 -2.37
N SER A 23 13.17 19.43 -2.89
CA SER A 23 12.03 20.30 -3.19
C SER A 23 11.37 20.93 -1.96
N ILE A 24 11.55 20.30 -0.78
CA ILE A 24 10.94 20.71 0.51
C ILE A 24 11.98 20.82 1.65
N LYS A 25 13.27 20.84 1.27
CA LYS A 25 14.40 20.73 2.24
C LYS A 25 14.30 21.69 3.40
N GLN A 26 14.02 22.97 3.13
CA GLN A 26 13.99 24.00 4.20
C GLN A 26 12.86 23.76 5.21
N GLU A 27 11.71 23.24 4.77
CA GLU A 27 10.59 22.94 5.65
C GLU A 27 10.92 21.72 6.53
N VAL A 28 11.48 20.68 5.92
CA VAL A 28 11.84 19.44 6.62
C VAL A 28 12.96 19.68 7.62
N ASP A 29 14.04 20.35 7.22
CA ASP A 29 15.18 20.64 8.13
C ASP A 29 14.74 21.46 9.35
N ARG A 30 13.83 22.43 9.16
CA ARG A 30 13.24 23.20 10.26
C ARG A 30 12.40 22.34 11.21
N ALA A 31 11.58 21.44 10.63
CA ALA A 31 10.74 20.54 11.44
C ALA A 31 11.61 19.59 12.27
N ILE A 32 12.68 19.05 11.69
CA ILE A 32 13.65 18.19 12.39
C ILE A 32 14.35 18.94 13.50
N ALA A 33 14.83 20.18 13.23
CA ALA A 33 15.48 21.01 14.25
C ALA A 33 14.55 21.27 15.44
N GLY A 34 13.27 21.54 15.22
CA GLY A 34 12.28 21.74 16.29
C GLY A 34 12.10 20.50 17.19
N ILE A 35 12.18 19.30 16.64
CA ILE A 35 12.16 18.07 17.45
C ILE A 35 13.42 17.92 18.29
N LEU A 36 14.59 18.24 17.73
CA LEU A 36 15.85 18.19 18.47
C LEU A 36 15.86 19.19 19.63
N GLU A 37 15.37 20.41 19.40
CA GLU A 37 15.25 21.45 20.42
C GLU A 37 14.26 21.08 21.53
N SER A 38 13.09 20.56 21.18
CA SER A 38 12.04 20.19 22.14
C SER A 38 12.29 18.85 22.84
N SER A 39 13.16 18.00 22.30
CA SER A 39 13.44 16.63 22.77
C SER A 39 12.20 15.74 22.88
N GLN A 40 11.12 16.03 22.14
CA GLN A 40 9.90 15.21 22.08
C GLN A 40 10.04 14.10 21.04
N PHE A 41 10.91 13.14 21.30
CA PHE A 41 11.30 12.10 20.33
C PHE A 41 10.25 10.99 20.14
N VAL A 42 9.34 10.76 21.09
CA VAL A 42 8.32 9.70 21.02
C VAL A 42 6.95 10.29 21.31
N LEU A 43 5.99 10.09 20.39
CA LEU A 43 4.70 10.79 20.45
C LEU A 43 4.91 12.32 20.49
N GLY A 44 4.19 13.04 21.36
CA GLY A 44 4.34 14.48 21.56
C GLY A 44 3.47 15.31 20.61
N GLN A 45 3.72 16.63 20.61
CA GLN A 45 2.87 17.61 19.93
C GLN A 45 2.83 17.42 18.41
N GLU A 46 3.97 17.10 17.78
CA GLU A 46 4.04 16.92 16.33
C GLU A 46 3.27 15.66 15.86
N VAL A 47 3.29 14.59 16.65
CA VAL A 47 2.47 13.41 16.36
C VAL A 47 1.00 13.70 16.55
N ALA A 48 0.61 14.39 17.62
CA ALA A 48 -0.79 14.76 17.88
C ALA A 48 -1.34 15.66 16.75
N ALA A 49 -0.57 16.67 16.34
CA ALA A 49 -0.96 17.55 15.24
C ALA A 49 -1.01 16.81 13.89
N PHE A 50 -0.09 15.88 13.64
CA PHE A 50 -0.16 15.02 12.46
C PHE A 50 -1.42 14.15 12.48
N GLU A 51 -1.77 13.54 13.61
CA GLU A 51 -2.98 12.74 13.77
C GLU A 51 -4.24 13.56 13.41
N GLU A 52 -4.32 14.80 13.86
CA GLU A 52 -5.43 15.72 13.59
C GLU A 52 -5.50 16.11 12.10
N GLU A 53 -4.38 16.52 11.53
CA GLU A 53 -4.26 16.91 10.12
C GLU A 53 -4.54 15.73 9.18
N PHE A 54 -4.04 14.53 9.51
CA PHE A 54 -4.25 13.34 8.69
C PHE A 54 -5.67 12.80 8.79
N ALA A 55 -6.32 12.85 9.97
CA ALA A 55 -7.72 12.51 10.11
C ALA A 55 -8.61 13.45 9.26
N ALA A 56 -8.36 14.75 9.29
CA ALA A 56 -9.04 15.72 8.45
C ALA A 56 -8.83 15.44 6.95
N TYR A 57 -7.60 15.10 6.55
CA TYR A 57 -7.27 14.73 5.18
C TYR A 57 -8.01 13.48 4.69
N CYS A 58 -8.22 12.49 5.56
CA CYS A 58 -8.96 11.26 5.25
C CYS A 58 -10.50 11.45 5.25
N GLY A 59 -11.02 12.64 5.53
CA GLY A 59 -12.45 12.91 5.53
C GLY A 59 -13.10 12.96 6.93
N GLY A 60 -12.28 12.99 7.98
CA GLY A 60 -12.72 13.13 9.38
C GLY A 60 -12.43 11.89 10.23
N GLY A 61 -13.03 11.86 11.44
CA GLY A 61 -12.75 10.82 12.43
C GLY A 61 -11.51 11.13 13.27
N GLN A 62 -10.79 10.10 13.67
CA GLN A 62 -9.55 10.17 14.45
C GLN A 62 -8.46 9.35 13.77
N ALA A 63 -7.25 9.89 13.64
CA ALA A 63 -6.07 9.14 13.28
C ALA A 63 -5.25 8.83 14.54
N ILE A 64 -4.64 7.66 14.57
CA ILE A 64 -3.77 7.22 15.65
C ILE A 64 -2.43 6.79 15.05
N GLY A 65 -1.39 7.60 15.25
CA GLY A 65 -0.05 7.34 14.75
C GLY A 65 0.61 6.15 15.44
N VAL A 66 1.18 5.26 14.64
CA VAL A 66 1.91 4.07 15.08
C VAL A 66 3.23 3.95 14.33
N ASN A 67 4.08 2.99 14.72
CA ASN A 67 5.43 2.85 14.16
C ASN A 67 5.48 2.12 12.80
N SER A 68 4.40 1.56 12.28
CA SER A 68 4.37 0.96 10.93
C SER A 68 2.94 0.67 10.46
N GLY A 69 2.75 0.44 9.15
CA GLY A 69 1.48 -0.05 8.61
C GLY A 69 1.11 -1.45 9.11
N THR A 70 2.10 -2.30 9.37
CA THR A 70 1.87 -3.64 9.96
C THR A 70 1.31 -3.53 11.36
N SER A 71 1.87 -2.63 12.18
CA SER A 71 1.35 -2.34 13.52
C SER A 71 -0.05 -1.73 13.47
N ALA A 72 -0.34 -0.90 12.48
CA ALA A 72 -1.68 -0.35 12.26
C ALA A 72 -2.70 -1.46 12.01
N LEU A 73 -2.43 -2.38 11.09
CA LEU A 73 -3.30 -3.53 10.80
C LEU A 73 -3.48 -4.44 12.04
N HIS A 74 -2.39 -4.75 12.74
CA HIS A 74 -2.45 -5.56 13.94
C HIS A 74 -3.33 -4.93 15.03
N LEU A 75 -3.11 -3.65 15.34
CA LEU A 75 -3.91 -2.96 16.35
C LEU A 75 -5.37 -2.76 15.93
N ALA A 76 -5.65 -2.56 14.64
CA ALA A 76 -7.02 -2.48 14.12
C ALA A 76 -7.76 -3.81 14.31
N LEU A 77 -7.12 -4.93 14.02
CA LEU A 77 -7.67 -6.27 14.26
C LEU A 77 -7.99 -6.51 15.74
N LEU A 78 -7.03 -6.21 16.63
CA LEU A 78 -7.23 -6.37 18.08
C LEU A 78 -8.34 -5.45 18.60
N ALA A 79 -8.39 -4.20 18.16
CA ALA A 79 -9.43 -3.26 18.55
C ALA A 79 -10.83 -3.69 18.05
N ALA A 80 -10.90 -4.34 16.90
CA ALA A 80 -12.11 -4.94 16.36
C ALA A 80 -12.51 -6.26 17.06
N GLY A 81 -11.75 -6.71 18.06
CA GLY A 81 -12.00 -7.94 18.80
C GLY A 81 -11.63 -9.23 18.07
N ILE A 82 -10.80 -9.14 17.03
CA ILE A 82 -10.34 -10.30 16.26
C ILE A 82 -9.20 -11.02 16.98
N GLY A 83 -9.29 -12.34 17.06
CA GLY A 83 -8.33 -13.14 17.82
C GLY A 83 -8.32 -14.63 17.46
N PRO A 84 -7.77 -15.48 18.37
CA PRO A 84 -7.65 -16.91 18.13
C PRO A 84 -8.99 -17.59 17.84
N GLY A 85 -9.03 -18.37 16.76
CA GLY A 85 -10.23 -19.09 16.31
C GLY A 85 -11.05 -18.33 15.26
N ASP A 86 -10.79 -17.04 15.07
CA ASP A 86 -11.43 -16.22 14.05
C ASP A 86 -10.76 -16.39 12.69
N GLU A 87 -11.52 -16.13 11.64
CA GLU A 87 -11.03 -16.05 10.26
C GLU A 87 -11.22 -14.63 9.72
N VAL A 88 -10.20 -14.16 8.98
CA VAL A 88 -10.20 -12.85 8.33
C VAL A 88 -9.99 -13.02 6.83
N ILE A 89 -10.95 -12.56 6.05
CA ILE A 89 -10.88 -12.64 4.58
C ILE A 89 -10.01 -11.51 4.04
N THR A 90 -9.09 -11.86 3.13
CA THR A 90 -8.29 -10.91 2.34
C THR A 90 -7.93 -11.53 0.98
N THR A 91 -7.03 -10.90 0.22
CA THR A 91 -6.53 -11.40 -1.06
C THR A 91 -5.16 -12.06 -0.91
N PRO A 92 -4.83 -13.10 -1.70
CA PRO A 92 -3.49 -13.67 -1.71
C PRO A 92 -2.46 -12.78 -2.43
N PHE A 93 -2.91 -11.76 -3.20
CA PHE A 93 -2.05 -10.85 -3.96
C PHE A 93 -1.99 -9.48 -3.27
N THR A 94 -1.18 -9.40 -2.24
CA THR A 94 -0.90 -8.18 -1.45
C THR A 94 0.51 -8.25 -0.87
N PHE A 95 0.94 -7.17 -0.21
CA PHE A 95 2.14 -7.21 0.62
C PHE A 95 1.92 -8.10 1.86
N VAL A 96 2.97 -8.78 2.26
CA VAL A 96 2.93 -9.76 3.35
C VAL A 96 2.38 -9.22 4.68
N ALA A 97 2.50 -7.91 4.92
CA ALA A 97 2.03 -7.28 6.16
C ALA A 97 0.53 -7.48 6.44
N THR A 98 -0.31 -7.53 5.39
CA THR A 98 -1.74 -7.79 5.53
C THR A 98 -1.99 -9.12 6.25
N VAL A 99 -1.32 -10.18 5.80
CA VAL A 99 -1.48 -11.54 6.35
C VAL A 99 -0.70 -11.72 7.64
N ALA A 100 0.49 -11.13 7.76
CA ALA A 100 1.26 -11.15 8.99
C ALA A 100 0.47 -10.57 10.17
N ALA A 101 -0.23 -9.45 9.96
CA ALA A 101 -1.05 -8.83 11.00
C ALA A 101 -2.21 -9.74 11.46
N ILE A 102 -2.82 -10.50 10.54
CA ILE A 102 -3.86 -11.49 10.88
C ILE A 102 -3.28 -12.57 11.80
N TYR A 103 -2.11 -13.13 11.45
CA TYR A 103 -1.45 -14.11 12.29
C TYR A 103 -1.00 -13.54 13.65
N TYR A 104 -0.53 -12.29 13.68
CA TYR A 104 -0.15 -11.63 14.94
C TYR A 104 -1.34 -11.44 15.88
N ALA A 105 -2.54 -11.22 15.33
CA ALA A 105 -3.77 -11.19 16.11
C ALA A 105 -4.23 -12.61 16.59
N GLY A 106 -3.57 -13.67 16.12
CA GLY A 106 -3.94 -15.06 16.41
C GLY A 106 -5.06 -15.61 15.53
N ALA A 107 -5.54 -14.85 14.55
CA ALA A 107 -6.56 -15.26 13.60
C ALA A 107 -5.96 -15.99 12.39
N ALA A 108 -6.81 -16.61 11.59
CA ALA A 108 -6.42 -17.30 10.37
C ALA A 108 -6.86 -16.51 9.11
N PRO A 109 -5.99 -16.33 8.10
CA PRO A 109 -6.39 -15.73 6.83
C PRO A 109 -7.26 -16.69 6.01
N VAL A 110 -8.26 -16.13 5.33
CA VAL A 110 -8.99 -16.79 4.24
C VAL A 110 -8.80 -15.95 2.99
N TYR A 111 -8.42 -16.59 1.89
CA TYR A 111 -8.13 -15.86 0.66
C TYR A 111 -9.30 -15.86 -0.31
N VAL A 112 -9.49 -14.72 -0.97
CA VAL A 112 -10.38 -14.54 -2.11
C VAL A 112 -9.53 -14.04 -3.28
N ASP A 113 -9.69 -14.66 -4.47
CA ASP A 113 -8.94 -14.27 -5.66
C ASP A 113 -9.24 -12.81 -6.05
N ILE A 114 -8.41 -12.24 -6.88
CA ILE A 114 -8.48 -10.83 -7.29
C ILE A 114 -9.29 -10.66 -8.58
N ASP A 115 -9.84 -9.48 -8.76
CA ASP A 115 -10.32 -8.99 -10.05
C ASP A 115 -9.13 -8.78 -11.00
N PRO A 116 -9.18 -9.30 -12.24
CA PRO A 116 -8.03 -9.26 -13.15
C PRO A 116 -7.68 -7.87 -13.67
N VAL A 117 -8.54 -6.88 -13.50
CA VAL A 117 -8.33 -5.51 -13.98
C VAL A 117 -7.78 -4.61 -12.88
N SER A 118 -8.44 -4.59 -11.74
CA SER A 118 -8.05 -3.76 -10.58
C SER A 118 -6.94 -4.38 -9.75
N CYS A 119 -6.73 -5.69 -9.82
CA CYS A 119 -5.87 -6.50 -8.95
C CYS A 119 -6.26 -6.45 -7.45
N ASN A 120 -7.43 -5.93 -7.14
CA ASN A 120 -8.00 -5.92 -5.79
C ASN A 120 -8.92 -7.14 -5.59
N LEU A 121 -9.32 -7.40 -4.34
CA LEU A 121 -10.24 -8.47 -3.97
C LEU A 121 -11.47 -8.45 -4.88
N ASP A 122 -11.83 -9.61 -5.49
CA ASP A 122 -13.02 -9.76 -6.33
C ASP A 122 -14.27 -9.94 -5.44
N PRO A 123 -15.17 -8.94 -5.33
CA PRO A 123 -16.32 -9.03 -4.45
C PRO A 123 -17.33 -10.10 -4.91
N ALA A 124 -17.33 -10.51 -6.18
CA ALA A 124 -18.21 -11.57 -6.67
C ALA A 124 -17.87 -12.96 -6.08
N ARG A 125 -16.65 -13.12 -5.57
CA ARG A 125 -16.18 -14.36 -4.94
C ARG A 125 -16.22 -14.31 -3.40
N LEU A 126 -16.49 -13.14 -2.81
CA LEU A 126 -16.39 -12.90 -1.38
C LEU A 126 -17.37 -13.75 -0.57
N GLU A 127 -18.62 -13.83 -0.98
CA GLU A 127 -19.67 -14.51 -0.21
C GLU A 127 -19.42 -16.02 -0.08
N ALA A 128 -18.83 -16.65 -1.08
CA ALA A 128 -18.48 -18.08 -1.06
C ALA A 128 -17.34 -18.42 -0.09
N ALA A 129 -16.52 -17.43 0.30
CA ALA A 129 -15.41 -17.61 1.23
C ALA A 129 -15.80 -17.44 2.72
N ILE A 130 -17.04 -16.98 2.98
CA ILE A 130 -17.51 -16.74 4.35
C ILE A 130 -17.84 -18.06 5.04
N THR A 131 -17.28 -18.24 6.23
CA THR A 131 -17.55 -19.37 7.11
C THR A 131 -18.18 -18.89 8.44
N PRO A 132 -18.66 -19.79 9.29
CA PRO A 132 -19.11 -19.41 10.65
C PRO A 132 -18.03 -18.78 11.53
N LYS A 133 -16.76 -18.94 11.18
CA LYS A 133 -15.60 -18.36 11.89
C LYS A 133 -15.18 -17.00 11.36
N THR A 134 -15.66 -16.59 10.19
CA THR A 134 -15.32 -15.30 9.59
C THR A 134 -15.82 -14.16 10.48
N ARG A 135 -14.95 -13.22 10.80
CA ARG A 135 -15.25 -12.04 11.62
C ARG A 135 -14.93 -10.72 10.94
N ALA A 136 -13.96 -10.72 10.02
CA ALA A 136 -13.56 -9.50 9.34
C ALA A 136 -13.17 -9.75 7.88
N ILE A 137 -13.20 -8.66 7.10
CA ILE A 137 -12.68 -8.56 5.74
C ILE A 137 -11.64 -7.45 5.73
N ILE A 138 -10.46 -7.72 5.14
CA ILE A 138 -9.43 -6.72 4.85
C ILE A 138 -9.33 -6.53 3.35
N PRO A 139 -10.12 -5.62 2.73
CA PRO A 139 -9.86 -5.19 1.36
C PRO A 139 -8.57 -4.41 1.32
N VAL A 140 -7.74 -4.70 0.31
CA VAL A 140 -6.47 -3.98 0.07
C VAL A 140 -6.69 -3.00 -1.06
N HIS A 141 -6.26 -1.75 -0.90
CA HIS A 141 -6.28 -0.73 -1.94
C HIS A 141 -4.95 -0.75 -2.70
N LEU A 142 -4.74 -1.83 -3.46
CA LEU A 142 -3.45 -2.15 -4.05
C LEU A 142 -3.02 -1.11 -5.09
N TYR A 143 -1.73 -0.76 -5.10
CA TYR A 143 -1.09 0.22 -5.99
C TYR A 143 -1.64 1.65 -5.88
N GLY A 144 -2.58 1.89 -4.96
CA GLY A 144 -3.23 3.19 -4.77
C GLY A 144 -4.58 3.32 -5.46
N GLN A 145 -5.21 2.20 -5.82
CA GLN A 145 -6.60 2.15 -6.28
C GLN A 145 -7.48 1.47 -5.25
N PRO A 146 -8.58 2.10 -4.79
CA PRO A 146 -9.52 1.46 -3.89
C PRO A 146 -10.08 0.16 -4.46
N ALA A 147 -10.29 -0.84 -3.60
CA ALA A 147 -11.14 -1.97 -3.91
C ALA A 147 -12.58 -1.50 -4.18
N ASP A 148 -13.40 -2.32 -4.83
CA ASP A 148 -14.82 -2.02 -5.02
C ASP A 148 -15.56 -2.19 -3.68
N MET A 149 -15.69 -1.08 -2.94
CA MET A 149 -16.12 -1.11 -1.55
C MET A 149 -17.61 -1.35 -1.35
N ASP A 150 -18.49 -0.85 -2.22
CA ASP A 150 -19.93 -0.98 -2.03
C ASP A 150 -20.39 -2.45 -1.90
N PRO A 151 -20.06 -3.37 -2.83
CA PRO A 151 -20.46 -4.77 -2.68
C PRO A 151 -19.77 -5.45 -1.48
N ILE A 152 -18.54 -5.07 -1.12
CA ILE A 152 -17.84 -5.60 0.05
C ILE A 152 -18.57 -5.18 1.32
N LEU A 153 -18.90 -3.89 1.45
CA LEU A 153 -19.62 -3.34 2.62
C LEU A 153 -21.04 -3.89 2.74
N GLU A 154 -21.74 -4.10 1.63
CA GLU A 154 -23.06 -4.72 1.62
C GLU A 154 -23.03 -6.14 2.16
N ILE A 155 -22.08 -6.96 1.67
CA ILE A 155 -21.91 -8.34 2.16
C ILE A 155 -21.53 -8.33 3.64
N ALA A 156 -20.57 -7.49 4.03
CA ALA A 156 -20.14 -7.38 5.43
C ALA A 156 -21.30 -7.03 6.35
N ARG A 157 -22.13 -6.04 5.99
CA ARG A 157 -23.32 -5.63 6.75
C ARG A 157 -24.33 -6.77 6.90
N ARG A 158 -24.64 -7.50 5.81
CA ARG A 158 -25.57 -8.64 5.85
C ARG A 158 -25.09 -9.78 6.74
N ARG A 159 -23.78 -9.98 6.81
CA ARG A 159 -23.13 -11.07 7.55
C ARG A 159 -22.62 -10.66 8.93
N GLY A 160 -22.75 -9.40 9.32
CA GLY A 160 -22.26 -8.89 10.61
C GLY A 160 -20.74 -8.89 10.73
N LEU A 161 -20.00 -8.71 9.61
CA LEU A 161 -18.55 -8.73 9.55
C LEU A 161 -17.96 -7.33 9.67
N LYS A 162 -16.80 -7.23 10.30
CA LYS A 162 -16.01 -5.99 10.34
C LYS A 162 -15.26 -5.78 9.02
N VAL A 163 -15.09 -4.52 8.61
CA VAL A 163 -14.27 -4.17 7.45
C VAL A 163 -13.12 -3.27 7.89
N ILE A 164 -11.89 -3.64 7.52
CA ILE A 164 -10.67 -2.91 7.83
C ILE A 164 -9.96 -2.62 6.51
N GLU A 165 -9.86 -1.36 6.10
CA GLU A 165 -9.15 -0.98 4.90
C GLU A 165 -7.63 -1.18 5.09
N ASP A 166 -6.98 -1.98 4.25
CA ASP A 166 -5.54 -1.88 4.07
C ASP A 166 -5.27 -0.79 3.01
N ALA A 167 -5.13 0.43 3.50
CA ALA A 167 -4.88 1.63 2.71
C ALA A 167 -3.39 2.00 2.65
N ALA A 168 -2.48 1.05 2.97
CA ALA A 168 -1.04 1.27 3.03
C ALA A 168 -0.43 1.83 1.73
N GLN A 169 -1.11 1.74 0.61
CA GLN A 169 -0.70 2.27 -0.70
C GLN A 169 -1.67 3.33 -1.25
N ALA A 170 -2.65 3.80 -0.47
CA ALA A 170 -3.80 4.53 -1.00
C ALA A 170 -4.00 5.93 -0.39
N HIS A 171 -2.90 6.61 0.00
CA HIS A 171 -2.93 7.97 0.53
C HIS A 171 -3.57 8.93 -0.48
N GLY A 172 -4.77 9.45 -0.16
CA GLY A 172 -5.51 10.36 -1.04
C GLY A 172 -6.26 9.70 -2.20
N ALA A 173 -6.30 8.37 -2.26
CA ALA A 173 -7.19 7.66 -3.17
C ALA A 173 -8.66 7.87 -2.79
N GLU A 174 -9.57 7.81 -3.77
CA GLU A 174 -10.99 8.00 -3.52
C GLU A 174 -11.82 6.91 -4.17
N TYR A 175 -12.85 6.48 -3.47
CA TYR A 175 -13.92 5.63 -3.96
C TYR A 175 -15.21 6.45 -4.04
N LYS A 176 -15.71 6.69 -5.26
CA LYS A 176 -16.92 7.50 -5.51
C LYS A 176 -16.91 8.87 -4.79
N GLY A 177 -15.71 9.51 -4.77
CA GLY A 177 -15.51 10.82 -4.14
C GLY A 177 -15.26 10.81 -2.63
N HIS A 178 -15.26 9.63 -1.99
CA HIS A 178 -14.91 9.47 -0.57
C HIS A 178 -13.47 8.96 -0.44
N ARG A 179 -12.70 9.56 0.45
CA ARG A 179 -11.29 9.20 0.61
C ARG A 179 -11.10 7.84 1.25
N ALA A 180 -10.12 7.07 0.77
CA ALA A 180 -9.59 5.93 1.51
C ALA A 180 -9.20 6.37 2.93
N GLY A 181 -9.59 5.58 3.92
CA GLY A 181 -9.51 5.96 5.33
C GLY A 181 -10.84 6.33 5.95
N SER A 182 -11.88 6.58 5.12
CA SER A 182 -13.25 6.85 5.58
C SER A 182 -14.30 5.90 4.98
N LEU A 183 -13.86 4.86 4.26
CA LEU A 183 -14.76 3.96 3.55
C LEU A 183 -15.30 2.84 4.45
N ALA A 184 -14.57 2.49 5.52
CA ALA A 184 -14.93 1.44 6.46
C ALA A 184 -14.81 1.90 7.93
N GLU A 185 -15.08 0.99 8.89
CA GLU A 185 -14.98 1.30 10.33
C GLU A 185 -13.54 1.61 10.78
N LEU A 186 -12.56 1.00 10.12
CA LEU A 186 -11.12 1.11 10.41
C LEU A 186 -10.34 1.14 9.09
N ALA A 187 -9.32 1.96 9.03
CA ALA A 187 -8.38 2.00 7.91
C ALA A 187 -6.93 2.10 8.40
N CYS A 188 -6.04 1.38 7.73
CA CYS A 188 -4.64 1.26 8.12
C CYS A 188 -3.73 1.80 7.04
N PHE A 189 -2.84 2.72 7.41
CA PHE A 189 -1.88 3.37 6.52
C PHE A 189 -0.44 3.03 6.91
N SER A 190 0.41 2.94 5.90
CA SER A 190 1.87 2.84 6.06
C SER A 190 2.51 4.12 5.56
N PHE A 191 3.44 4.66 6.32
CA PHE A 191 4.26 5.78 5.90
C PHE A 191 5.72 5.36 5.67
N TYR A 192 5.94 4.09 5.27
CA TYR A 192 7.26 3.65 4.79
C TYR A 192 7.79 4.63 3.73
N PRO A 193 9.09 4.94 3.68
CA PRO A 193 9.64 6.03 2.85
C PRO A 193 9.22 6.04 1.38
N GLY A 194 9.01 4.87 0.79
CA GLY A 194 8.57 4.72 -0.61
C GLY A 194 7.07 4.97 -0.86
N LYS A 195 6.26 5.26 0.17
CA LYS A 195 4.83 5.55 0.01
C LYS A 195 4.60 6.97 -0.50
N ASN A 196 3.43 7.25 -1.08
CA ASN A 196 3.07 8.59 -1.58
C ASN A 196 3.19 9.65 -0.47
N LEU A 197 2.80 9.29 0.75
CA LEU A 197 3.13 10.02 1.97
C LEU A 197 4.09 9.14 2.78
N GLY A 198 5.40 9.32 2.60
CA GLY A 198 6.43 8.53 3.27
C GLY A 198 7.18 9.35 4.32
N ALA A 199 7.37 8.77 5.51
CA ALA A 199 8.26 9.28 6.54
C ALA A 199 9.75 9.14 6.15
N TYR A 200 10.65 9.56 7.00
CA TYR A 200 12.09 9.28 6.84
C TYR A 200 12.54 8.18 7.82
N GLY A 201 11.76 7.14 7.87
CA GLY A 201 11.88 5.95 8.68
C GLY A 201 10.57 5.18 8.66
N GLU A 202 10.31 4.39 9.70
CA GLU A 202 9.06 3.63 9.82
C GLU A 202 7.97 4.47 10.50
N ALA A 203 6.78 4.44 9.94
CA ALA A 203 5.58 5.01 10.55
C ALA A 203 4.30 4.42 9.90
N GLY A 204 3.18 4.56 10.59
CA GLY A 204 1.85 4.19 10.13
C GLY A 204 0.77 4.91 10.89
N ALA A 205 -0.48 4.71 10.52
CA ALA A 205 -1.63 5.20 11.28
C ALA A 205 -2.83 4.28 11.11
N VAL A 206 -3.68 4.26 12.13
CA VAL A 206 -5.05 3.77 12.03
C VAL A 206 -5.99 4.97 12.00
N VAL A 207 -6.96 4.96 11.09
CA VAL A 207 -8.02 5.97 11.02
C VAL A 207 -9.36 5.31 11.34
N THR A 208 -10.17 5.94 12.19
CA THR A 208 -11.51 5.45 12.56
C THR A 208 -12.40 6.59 13.03
N SER A 209 -13.69 6.50 12.76
CA SER A 209 -14.70 7.38 13.35
C SER A 209 -15.27 6.85 14.69
N ASN A 210 -14.94 5.61 15.06
CA ASN A 210 -15.40 5.00 16.30
C ASN A 210 -14.46 5.36 17.47
N PRO A 211 -14.96 6.11 18.49
CA PRO A 211 -14.13 6.52 19.63
C PRO A 211 -13.65 5.36 20.51
N GLU A 212 -14.38 4.23 20.54
CA GLU A 212 -13.98 3.05 21.31
C GLU A 212 -12.75 2.39 20.67
N TYR A 213 -12.76 2.21 19.34
CA TYR A 213 -11.60 1.72 18.61
C TYR A 213 -10.39 2.66 18.76
N ALA A 214 -10.61 3.96 18.62
CA ALA A 214 -9.55 4.94 18.80
C ALA A 214 -8.93 4.88 20.21
N GLY A 215 -9.76 4.77 21.23
CA GLY A 215 -9.34 4.63 22.63
C GLY A 215 -8.55 3.34 22.89
N ALA A 216 -9.03 2.20 22.36
CA ALA A 216 -8.35 0.92 22.47
C ALA A 216 -6.98 0.96 21.78
N ILE A 217 -6.91 1.49 20.55
CA ILE A 217 -5.66 1.56 19.76
C ILE A 217 -4.64 2.47 20.45
N ARG A 218 -5.05 3.61 21.01
CA ARG A 218 -4.13 4.49 21.78
C ARG A 218 -3.52 3.79 22.98
N LYS A 219 -4.31 2.98 23.72
CA LYS A 219 -3.78 2.16 24.82
C LYS A 219 -2.85 1.07 24.30
N LEU A 220 -3.29 0.31 23.31
CA LEU A 220 -2.54 -0.82 22.78
C LEU A 220 -1.17 -0.41 22.19
N ARG A 221 -1.08 0.73 21.49
CA ARG A 221 0.19 1.21 20.90
C ARG A 221 1.24 1.59 21.94
N ASP A 222 0.81 1.90 23.17
CA ASP A 222 1.65 2.35 24.27
C ASP A 222 1.51 1.45 25.49
N TRP A 223 1.92 0.19 25.34
CA TRP A 223 1.98 -0.80 26.41
C TRP A 223 0.65 -1.11 27.10
N GLY A 224 -0.49 -0.76 26.52
CA GLY A 224 -1.83 -0.99 27.09
C GLY A 224 -2.13 -0.12 28.30
N GLN A 225 -1.39 0.99 28.51
CA GLN A 225 -1.55 1.81 29.69
C GLN A 225 -2.71 2.82 29.53
N SER A 226 -3.47 3.01 30.61
CA SER A 226 -4.49 4.09 30.74
C SER A 226 -3.87 5.36 31.31
N ARG A 227 -2.88 5.23 32.15
CA ARG A 227 -2.00 6.29 32.69
C ARG A 227 -0.60 5.70 32.88
N ARG A 228 0.41 6.54 32.95
CA ARG A 228 1.80 6.13 33.08
C ARG A 228 1.99 5.04 34.13
N TYR A 229 2.53 3.88 33.74
CA TYR A 229 2.79 2.67 34.54
C TYR A 229 1.53 1.90 35.05
N TYR A 230 0.33 2.25 34.58
CA TYR A 230 -0.88 1.48 34.85
C TYR A 230 -1.41 0.87 33.56
N HIS A 231 -1.28 -0.46 33.44
CA HIS A 231 -1.53 -1.22 32.22
C HIS A 231 -2.87 -1.97 32.33
N ASP A 232 -3.89 -1.50 31.61
CA ASP A 232 -5.21 -2.14 31.59
C ASP A 232 -5.28 -3.29 30.59
N LEU A 233 -4.41 -3.25 29.57
CA LEU A 233 -4.36 -4.24 28.47
C LEU A 233 -2.91 -4.71 28.27
N ARG A 234 -2.76 -5.89 27.67
CA ARG A 234 -1.46 -6.29 27.10
C ARG A 234 -1.23 -5.51 25.82
N GLY A 235 -0.45 -4.47 25.88
CA GLY A 235 -0.15 -3.60 24.75
C GLY A 235 1.25 -3.81 24.18
N PHE A 236 1.61 -2.94 23.24
CA PHE A 236 2.81 -3.05 22.42
C PHE A 236 3.60 -1.76 22.47
N ASN A 237 4.86 -1.81 22.07
CA ASN A 237 5.69 -0.63 21.84
C ASN A 237 5.59 -0.18 20.39
N TYR A 238 4.41 0.34 19.99
CA TYR A 238 4.09 0.71 18.60
C TYR A 238 3.87 2.23 18.42
N ARG A 239 4.46 3.04 19.30
CA ARG A 239 4.37 4.49 19.24
C ARG A 239 5.05 5.05 18.00
N MET A 240 4.45 6.09 17.41
CA MET A 240 5.10 6.89 16.37
C MET A 240 6.19 7.78 17.00
N GLU A 241 7.31 7.92 16.33
CA GLU A 241 8.36 8.86 16.70
C GLU A 241 7.94 10.31 16.37
N GLY A 242 8.27 11.26 17.27
CA GLY A 242 8.03 12.69 17.06
C GLY A 242 8.65 13.22 15.78
N MET A 243 9.84 12.73 15.44
CA MET A 243 10.56 13.06 14.21
C MET A 243 9.72 12.73 12.97
N GLN A 244 9.13 11.53 12.93
CA GLN A 244 8.31 11.10 11.79
C GLN A 244 7.00 11.91 11.73
N GLY A 245 6.38 12.22 12.88
CA GLY A 245 5.21 13.09 12.94
C GLY A 245 5.48 14.46 12.33
N ALA A 246 6.58 15.11 12.70
CA ALA A 246 6.98 16.41 12.18
C ALA A 246 7.25 16.38 10.67
N ILE A 247 7.96 15.37 10.17
CA ILE A 247 8.25 15.20 8.73
C ILE A 247 6.96 14.96 7.95
N LEU A 248 6.07 14.09 8.45
CA LEU A 248 4.80 13.75 7.81
C LEU A 248 3.87 14.96 7.71
N ARG A 249 3.83 15.84 8.72
CA ARG A 249 3.08 17.12 8.67
C ARG A 249 3.56 18.02 7.53
N VAL A 250 4.89 18.15 7.36
CA VAL A 250 5.44 18.89 6.21
C VAL A 250 4.97 18.26 4.90
N LYS A 251 5.16 16.96 4.75
CA LYS A 251 4.89 16.24 3.48
C LYS A 251 3.40 16.16 3.16
N LEU A 252 2.52 16.12 4.17
CA LEU A 252 1.07 16.09 3.99
C LEU A 252 0.56 17.32 3.22
N ARG A 253 1.13 18.50 3.49
CA ARG A 253 0.79 19.75 2.77
C ARG A 253 1.12 19.70 1.27
N HIS A 254 2.03 18.84 0.85
CA HIS A 254 2.45 18.66 -0.53
C HIS A 254 1.80 17.47 -1.23
N LEU A 255 1.09 16.58 -0.50
CA LEU A 255 0.62 15.28 -0.98
C LEU A 255 -0.31 15.39 -2.20
N GLU A 256 -1.25 16.33 -2.23
CA GLU A 256 -2.16 16.50 -3.36
C GLU A 256 -1.41 16.88 -4.63
N ARG A 257 -0.48 17.83 -4.55
CA ARG A 257 0.36 18.21 -5.68
C ARG A 257 1.16 17.02 -6.23
N TRP A 258 1.74 16.22 -5.34
CA TRP A 258 2.47 15.03 -5.75
C TRP A 258 1.55 13.95 -6.35
N THR A 259 0.36 13.81 -5.81
CA THR A 259 -0.65 12.88 -6.35
C THR A 259 -1.05 13.28 -7.77
N GLU A 260 -1.34 14.56 -8.03
CA GLU A 260 -1.67 15.01 -9.39
C GLU A 260 -0.49 14.87 -10.35
N ALA A 261 0.75 15.11 -9.91
CA ALA A 261 1.93 14.87 -10.74
C ALA A 261 2.07 13.38 -11.10
N ARG A 262 1.87 12.44 -10.14
CA ARG A 262 1.86 11.00 -10.43
C ARG A 262 0.76 10.61 -11.42
N ARG A 263 -0.43 11.18 -11.27
CA ARG A 263 -1.58 10.94 -12.17
C ARG A 263 -1.29 11.44 -13.59
N ALA A 264 -0.70 12.63 -13.71
CA ALA A 264 -0.27 13.18 -15.00
C ALA A 264 0.79 12.30 -15.67
N ASN A 265 1.81 11.87 -14.93
CA ASN A 265 2.84 10.96 -15.41
C ASN A 265 2.26 9.58 -15.81
N ALA A 266 1.30 9.05 -15.05
CA ALA A 266 0.61 7.81 -15.39
C ALA A 266 -0.21 7.91 -16.68
N ALA A 267 -0.82 9.09 -16.95
CA ALA A 267 -1.53 9.33 -18.20
C ALA A 267 -0.58 9.36 -19.41
N VAL A 268 0.61 9.95 -19.26
CA VAL A 268 1.66 9.91 -20.31
C VAL A 268 2.12 8.47 -20.58
N TYR A 269 2.30 7.67 -19.54
CA TYR A 269 2.60 6.24 -19.71
C TYR A 269 1.49 5.50 -20.46
N ALA A 270 0.23 5.74 -20.10
CA ALA A 270 -0.91 5.08 -20.76
C ALA A 270 -1.00 5.46 -22.25
N GLU A 271 -0.73 6.72 -22.60
CA GLU A 271 -0.65 7.21 -23.98
C GLU A 271 0.49 6.51 -24.75
N LEU A 272 1.71 6.57 -24.21
CA LEU A 272 2.91 6.08 -24.91
C LEU A 272 2.98 4.55 -24.97
N LEU A 273 2.40 3.84 -24.01
CA LEU A 273 2.37 2.38 -24.01
C LEU A 273 1.12 1.80 -24.69
N ALA A 274 0.23 2.64 -25.25
CA ALA A 274 -0.87 2.17 -26.05
C ALA A 274 -0.35 1.27 -27.20
N ASN A 275 -0.95 0.10 -27.35
CA ASN A 275 -0.58 -0.90 -28.36
C ASN A 275 0.87 -1.45 -28.28
N SER A 276 1.55 -1.27 -27.14
CA SER A 276 2.92 -1.76 -26.93
C SER A 276 3.03 -3.26 -26.61
N GLY A 277 1.91 -3.97 -26.52
CA GLY A 277 1.88 -5.40 -26.16
C GLY A 277 1.95 -5.68 -24.66
N VAL A 278 2.03 -4.67 -23.81
CA VAL A 278 1.88 -4.82 -22.35
C VAL A 278 0.49 -4.35 -21.90
N VAL A 279 0.01 -4.90 -20.78
CA VAL A 279 -1.23 -4.43 -20.14
C VAL A 279 -0.87 -3.34 -19.14
N THR A 280 -1.37 -2.14 -19.37
CA THR A 280 -1.19 -0.99 -18.46
C THR A 280 -2.24 -0.98 -17.35
N PRO A 281 -1.95 -0.38 -16.18
CA PRO A 281 -2.94 -0.25 -15.11
C PRO A 281 -4.13 0.60 -15.57
N ARG A 282 -5.34 0.15 -15.23
CA ARG A 282 -6.59 0.83 -15.58
C ARG A 282 -7.22 1.44 -14.33
N GLN A 283 -7.50 2.73 -14.36
CA GLN A 283 -8.33 3.35 -13.33
C GLN A 283 -9.79 2.90 -13.51
N MET A 284 -10.37 2.35 -12.45
CA MET A 284 -11.77 1.95 -12.42
C MET A 284 -12.68 3.17 -12.34
N THR A 285 -13.90 3.09 -12.85
CA THR A 285 -14.84 4.22 -12.92
C THR A 285 -15.26 4.77 -11.55
N TYR A 286 -15.19 3.93 -10.52
CA TYR A 286 -15.50 4.31 -9.15
C TYR A 286 -14.31 4.91 -8.39
N ALA A 287 -13.11 4.91 -8.96
CA ALA A 287 -11.88 5.20 -8.24
C ALA A 287 -11.19 6.47 -8.72
N ARG A 288 -10.60 7.23 -7.80
CA ARG A 288 -9.47 8.13 -8.06
C ARG A 288 -8.20 7.38 -7.68
N HIS A 289 -7.48 6.88 -8.66
CA HIS A 289 -6.23 6.14 -8.49
C HIS A 289 -5.06 7.11 -8.22
N VAL A 290 -4.25 6.85 -7.19
CA VAL A 290 -3.10 7.72 -6.81
C VAL A 290 -1.74 7.18 -7.26
N TYR A 291 -1.73 6.06 -7.96
CA TYR A 291 -0.56 5.46 -8.60
C TYR A 291 0.69 5.42 -7.70
N THR A 292 0.57 4.78 -6.55
CA THR A 292 1.73 4.49 -5.68
C THR A 292 2.74 3.62 -6.41
N VAL A 293 2.23 2.71 -7.24
CA VAL A 293 3.00 1.87 -8.16
C VAL A 293 2.33 1.93 -9.54
N TYR A 294 3.13 2.10 -10.59
CA TYR A 294 2.69 1.93 -11.98
C TYR A 294 3.05 0.51 -12.42
N ALA A 295 2.11 -0.42 -12.24
CA ALA A 295 2.30 -1.84 -12.47
C ALA A 295 1.75 -2.24 -13.84
N ILE A 296 2.64 -2.55 -14.79
CA ILE A 296 2.28 -3.19 -16.07
C ILE A 296 2.26 -4.70 -15.93
N ARG A 297 1.62 -5.41 -16.90
CA ARG A 297 1.70 -6.86 -16.98
C ARG A 297 2.17 -7.30 -18.36
N THR A 298 3.04 -8.29 -18.38
CA THR A 298 3.57 -8.92 -19.60
C THR A 298 3.87 -10.39 -19.35
N PRO A 299 3.55 -11.32 -20.27
CA PRO A 299 3.87 -12.74 -20.11
C PRO A 299 5.38 -13.01 -20.07
N ASN A 300 6.20 -12.09 -20.63
CA ASN A 300 7.66 -12.19 -20.66
C ASN A 300 8.35 -11.28 -19.62
N ARG A 301 7.76 -11.19 -18.41
CA ARG A 301 8.19 -10.29 -17.34
C ARG A 301 9.71 -10.33 -17.11
N ASP A 302 10.33 -11.51 -17.01
CA ASP A 302 11.75 -11.62 -16.66
C ASP A 302 12.68 -11.13 -17.78
N ALA A 303 12.32 -11.37 -19.04
CA ALA A 303 13.05 -10.81 -20.19
C ALA A 303 12.88 -9.28 -20.25
N MET A 304 11.66 -8.77 -19.95
CA MET A 304 11.40 -7.34 -19.87
C MET A 304 12.26 -6.68 -18.79
N VAL A 305 12.38 -7.28 -17.60
CA VAL A 305 13.25 -6.80 -16.51
C VAL A 305 14.70 -6.70 -16.96
N GLN A 306 15.21 -7.73 -17.63
CA GLN A 306 16.60 -7.73 -18.13
C GLN A 306 16.84 -6.63 -19.16
N GLY A 307 15.93 -6.46 -20.13
CA GLY A 307 16.03 -5.43 -21.15
C GLY A 307 15.95 -4.01 -20.60
N LEU A 308 15.04 -3.76 -19.65
CA LEU A 308 14.92 -2.46 -18.99
C LEU A 308 16.17 -2.13 -18.15
N ASN A 309 16.68 -3.11 -17.39
CA ASN A 309 17.90 -2.92 -16.63
C ASN A 309 19.11 -2.63 -17.54
N ALA A 310 19.22 -3.31 -18.69
CA ALA A 310 20.26 -3.04 -19.68
C ALA A 310 20.15 -1.63 -20.29
N ALA A 311 18.94 -1.08 -20.37
CA ALA A 311 18.69 0.30 -20.79
C ALA A 311 18.87 1.34 -19.64
N GLY A 312 19.31 0.91 -18.44
CA GLY A 312 19.50 1.79 -17.28
C GLY A 312 18.18 2.19 -16.58
N VAL A 313 17.08 1.48 -16.85
CA VAL A 313 15.78 1.71 -16.22
C VAL A 313 15.61 0.76 -15.04
N GLN A 314 15.50 1.32 -13.83
CA GLN A 314 15.28 0.53 -12.63
C GLN A 314 13.83 0.08 -12.52
N THR A 315 13.60 -1.20 -12.20
CA THR A 315 12.27 -1.80 -12.05
C THR A 315 12.14 -2.57 -10.74
N ALA A 316 10.90 -2.91 -10.35
CA ALA A 316 10.61 -3.78 -9.23
C ALA A 316 9.44 -4.71 -9.54
N ILE A 317 9.22 -5.73 -8.70
CA ILE A 317 8.09 -6.65 -8.83
C ILE A 317 7.28 -6.63 -7.54
N HIS A 318 6.04 -6.17 -7.62
CA HIS A 318 5.11 -6.10 -6.50
C HIS A 318 3.82 -6.88 -6.85
N TYR A 319 3.71 -8.24 -6.59
CA TYR A 319 4.68 -9.08 -5.92
C TYR A 319 4.94 -10.34 -6.76
N PRO A 320 6.14 -10.98 -6.65
CA PRO A 320 6.52 -12.08 -7.54
C PRO A 320 5.82 -13.41 -7.22
N MET A 321 5.21 -13.54 -6.04
CA MET A 321 4.59 -14.77 -5.57
C MET A 321 3.40 -14.43 -4.67
N PRO A 322 2.22 -15.01 -4.89
CA PRO A 322 1.06 -14.85 -4.00
C PRO A 322 1.34 -15.45 -2.61
N LEU A 323 0.68 -14.89 -1.58
CA LEU A 323 0.97 -15.22 -0.18
C LEU A 323 0.68 -16.68 0.19
N HIS A 324 -0.35 -17.30 -0.39
CA HIS A 324 -0.68 -18.71 -0.15
C HIS A 324 0.40 -19.68 -0.65
N LEU A 325 1.30 -19.23 -1.54
CA LEU A 325 2.44 -20.01 -2.02
C LEU A 325 3.76 -19.71 -1.27
N GLN A 326 3.77 -18.67 -0.41
CA GLN A 326 4.94 -18.33 0.39
C GLN A 326 5.19 -19.37 1.47
N GLN A 327 6.42 -19.87 1.58
CA GLN A 327 6.79 -20.94 2.51
C GLN A 327 6.42 -20.60 3.97
N ALA A 328 6.64 -19.37 4.40
CA ALA A 328 6.37 -18.92 5.78
C ALA A 328 4.87 -18.80 6.10
N TYR A 329 4.02 -18.70 5.08
CA TYR A 329 2.56 -18.50 5.19
C TYR A 329 1.77 -19.65 4.57
N ARG A 330 2.44 -20.78 4.34
CA ARG A 330 1.82 -21.96 3.74
C ARG A 330 0.78 -22.54 4.70
N ASP A 331 -0.44 -22.66 4.19
CA ASP A 331 -1.57 -23.25 4.89
C ASP A 331 -2.09 -24.43 4.05
N PRO A 332 -2.24 -25.65 4.63
CA PRO A 332 -2.69 -26.82 3.88
C PRO A 332 -4.09 -26.69 3.28
N ARG A 333 -4.87 -25.68 3.68
CA ARG A 333 -6.16 -25.37 3.08
C ARG A 333 -6.05 -24.79 1.66
N PHE A 334 -4.87 -24.29 1.26
CA PHE A 334 -4.67 -23.59 0.00
C PHE A 334 -3.47 -24.15 -0.77
N ASN A 335 -3.71 -24.42 -2.06
CA ASN A 335 -2.74 -25.03 -2.97
C ASN A 335 -2.49 -24.13 -4.19
N ALA A 336 -1.45 -24.47 -4.96
CA ALA A 336 -1.24 -23.88 -6.27
C ALA A 336 -2.43 -24.20 -7.19
N GLY A 337 -2.93 -23.18 -7.87
CA GLY A 337 -4.11 -23.26 -8.73
C GLY A 337 -5.41 -22.78 -8.08
N ASP A 338 -5.47 -22.63 -6.75
CA ASP A 338 -6.70 -22.19 -6.07
C ASP A 338 -7.05 -20.72 -6.35
N PHE A 339 -6.04 -19.90 -6.65
CA PHE A 339 -6.20 -18.47 -6.97
C PHE A 339 -5.57 -18.13 -8.33
N PRO A 340 -6.13 -18.63 -9.43
CA PRO A 340 -5.50 -18.60 -10.73
C PRO A 340 -5.24 -17.19 -11.27
N ILE A 341 -6.04 -16.19 -10.89
CA ILE A 341 -5.85 -14.81 -11.33
C ILE A 341 -4.67 -14.19 -10.59
N ALA A 342 -4.63 -14.30 -9.26
CA ALA A 342 -3.52 -13.82 -8.43
C ALA A 342 -2.18 -14.47 -8.84
N GLU A 343 -2.18 -15.78 -9.10
CA GLU A 343 -1.00 -16.50 -9.53
C GLU A 343 -0.50 -16.07 -10.91
N ARG A 344 -1.42 -15.85 -11.86
CA ARG A 344 -1.07 -15.31 -13.18
C ARG A 344 -0.51 -13.90 -13.07
N VAL A 345 -1.20 -13.01 -12.37
CA VAL A 345 -0.74 -11.61 -12.18
C VAL A 345 0.64 -11.57 -11.54
N ALA A 346 0.92 -12.40 -10.53
CA ALA A 346 2.24 -12.48 -9.89
C ALA A 346 3.36 -12.89 -10.87
N ARG A 347 3.07 -13.70 -11.87
CA ARG A 347 4.03 -14.06 -12.91
C ARG A 347 4.24 -12.95 -13.95
N GLU A 348 3.22 -12.13 -14.19
CA GLU A 348 3.20 -11.13 -15.27
C GLU A 348 3.58 -9.72 -14.81
N VAL A 349 3.39 -9.38 -13.55
CA VAL A 349 3.49 -7.99 -13.05
C VAL A 349 4.92 -7.48 -13.01
N LEU A 350 5.07 -6.20 -13.43
CA LEU A 350 6.32 -5.45 -13.38
C LEU A 350 6.01 -3.98 -13.08
N SER A 351 6.70 -3.41 -12.09
CA SER A 351 6.55 -2.01 -11.71
C SER A 351 7.56 -1.15 -12.43
N LEU A 352 7.08 -0.17 -13.17
CA LEU A 352 7.87 0.85 -13.85
C LEU A 352 8.13 2.05 -12.93
N PRO A 353 9.19 2.84 -13.19
CA PRO A 353 9.45 4.11 -12.49
C PRO A 353 8.23 5.02 -12.48
N LEU A 354 7.85 5.50 -11.31
CA LEU A 354 6.83 6.55 -11.20
C LEU A 354 7.02 7.33 -9.90
N PHE A 355 7.33 8.63 -10.03
CA PHE A 355 7.45 9.55 -8.91
C PHE A 355 7.04 10.97 -9.36
N PRO A 356 6.68 11.88 -8.43
CA PRO A 356 6.14 13.19 -8.77
C PRO A 356 7.06 14.06 -9.59
N GLU A 357 8.36 14.00 -9.31
CA GLU A 357 9.40 14.83 -9.92
C GLU A 357 9.88 14.31 -11.29
N MET A 358 9.29 13.20 -11.77
CA MET A 358 9.68 12.57 -13.04
C MET A 358 9.41 13.47 -14.24
N GLN A 359 10.41 13.59 -15.12
CA GLN A 359 10.30 14.38 -16.34
C GLN A 359 9.73 13.55 -17.49
N ARG A 360 9.03 14.18 -18.44
CA ARG A 360 8.47 13.50 -19.62
C ARG A 360 9.53 12.71 -20.40
N SER A 361 10.73 13.26 -20.55
CA SER A 361 11.85 12.58 -21.22
C SER A 361 12.25 11.28 -20.55
N GLN A 362 12.17 11.19 -19.22
CA GLN A 362 12.41 9.95 -18.49
C GLN A 362 11.32 8.91 -18.77
N ILE A 363 10.06 9.34 -18.86
CA ILE A 363 8.93 8.45 -19.22
C ILE A 363 9.12 7.92 -20.65
N GLU A 364 9.53 8.77 -21.58
CA GLU A 364 9.81 8.41 -22.98
C GLU A 364 10.93 7.34 -23.06
N ILE A 365 12.04 7.52 -22.32
CA ILE A 365 13.11 6.51 -22.22
C ILE A 365 12.56 5.17 -21.75
N VAL A 366 11.74 5.16 -20.69
CA VAL A 366 11.13 3.93 -20.16
C VAL A 366 10.22 3.28 -21.19
N CYS A 367 9.37 4.05 -21.85
CA CYS A 367 8.43 3.54 -22.85
C CYS A 367 9.14 2.98 -24.09
N ASP A 368 10.21 3.63 -24.54
CA ASP A 368 11.04 3.13 -25.65
C ASP A 368 11.71 1.80 -25.31
N ALA A 369 12.25 1.70 -24.09
CA ALA A 369 12.83 0.47 -23.60
C ALA A 369 11.77 -0.66 -23.50
N VAL A 370 10.55 -0.37 -23.02
CA VAL A 370 9.43 -1.34 -22.98
C VAL A 370 9.06 -1.78 -24.39
N ARG A 371 8.88 -0.87 -25.32
CA ARG A 371 8.53 -1.19 -26.73
C ARG A 371 9.60 -2.05 -27.41
N ALA A 372 10.87 -1.76 -27.20
CA ALA A 372 11.98 -2.55 -27.74
C ALA A 372 11.96 -4.01 -27.28
N GLN A 373 11.48 -4.28 -26.07
CA GLN A 373 11.36 -5.64 -25.53
C GLN A 373 10.05 -6.35 -25.95
N SER A 374 9.03 -5.59 -26.34
CA SER A 374 7.72 -6.13 -26.73
C SER A 374 7.61 -6.48 -28.22
N ALA A 375 8.45 -5.92 -29.08
CA ALA A 375 8.38 -6.01 -30.54
C ALA A 375 8.50 -7.42 -31.17
N PRO A 376 9.12 -8.47 -30.56
CA PRO A 376 9.22 -9.77 -31.21
C PRO A 376 7.96 -10.63 -31.24
N TYR A 377 6.90 -10.27 -30.53
CA TYR A 377 5.71 -11.15 -30.38
C TYR A 377 4.66 -11.01 -31.47
N ALA A 378 4.62 -9.87 -32.17
CA ALA A 378 3.64 -9.64 -33.24
C ALA A 378 3.90 -10.45 -34.54
N THR A 379 5.10 -11.05 -34.71
CA THR A 379 5.50 -11.75 -35.94
C THR A 379 5.56 -13.27 -35.84
N ARG A 380 5.27 -13.89 -34.69
CA ARG A 380 5.36 -15.35 -34.52
C ARG A 380 4.03 -16.12 -34.53
N ASN A 381 2.89 -15.46 -34.58
CA ASN A 381 1.57 -16.13 -34.59
C ASN A 381 0.81 -15.99 -35.90
N VAL A 382 1.48 -15.83 -37.03
CA VAL A 382 0.90 -15.98 -38.38
C VAL A 382 1.82 -16.88 -39.20
N GLN A 383 1.81 -18.16 -38.92
CA GLN A 383 2.06 -19.25 -39.86
C GLN A 383 1.44 -20.54 -39.32
#